data_080a6736bd0bf465dd03938827d9d240
#
_entry.id   080a6736bd0bf465dd03938827d9d240
#
_cell.length_a   1.000
_cell.length_b   1.000
_cell.length_c   1.000
_cell.angle_alpha   90.00
_cell.angle_beta   90.00
_cell.angle_gamma   90.00
#
_symmetry.space_group_name_H-M   'P 1'
#
loop_
_entity.id
_entity.type
_entity.pdbx_description
1 polymer ?
#
loop_
_entity_poly.entity_id
_entity_poly.type
_entity_poly.pdbx_seq_one_letter_code
_entity_poly.pdbx_strand_id
1 'polypeptide(L)'
;MTIIESIIQFLGQYEADRIGVEKLTSQSTAYSLMKAPQEHVEKFISGLEIHTDYYELMVRRDATSEAERISNNAWGQGIAEWISRKGRTGDYPVLDGYVCTGLGISTPFALTSADSNSAVYQMTIKVVYRKEN
;
A
#
# COMPACT_ATOMS: atom_id res chain seq x y z
N MET A 1 -6.80 8.52 -14.52
CA MET A 1 -6.31 7.45 -13.63
C MET A 1 -6.97 7.60 -12.27
N THR A 2 -7.47 6.52 -11.71
CA THR A 2 -8.05 6.55 -10.36
C THR A 2 -6.95 6.70 -9.31
N ILE A 3 -7.35 7.02 -8.08
CA ILE A 3 -6.38 7.16 -6.98
C ILE A 3 -5.68 5.82 -6.73
N ILE A 4 -6.43 4.72 -6.73
CA ILE A 4 -5.83 3.39 -6.49
C ILE A 4 -4.84 3.02 -7.60
N GLU A 5 -5.14 3.34 -8.85
CA GLU A 5 -4.22 3.10 -9.96
C GLU A 5 -2.93 3.92 -9.81
N SER A 6 -3.06 5.16 -9.37
CA SER A 6 -1.90 6.02 -9.11
C SER A 6 -1.01 5.46 -8.01
N ILE A 7 -1.62 4.92 -6.96
CA ILE A 7 -0.88 4.30 -5.85
C ILE A 7 -0.17 3.02 -6.33
N ILE A 8 -0.83 2.21 -7.15
CA ILE A 8 -0.22 1.00 -7.73
C ILE A 8 1.00 1.37 -8.56
N GLN A 9 0.88 2.39 -9.39
CA GLN A 9 1.99 2.86 -10.21
C GLN A 9 3.15 3.36 -9.34
N PHE A 10 2.84 4.08 -8.27
CA PHE A 10 3.83 4.56 -7.31
C PHE A 10 4.56 3.39 -6.63
N LEU A 11 3.80 2.40 -6.15
CA LEU A 11 4.38 1.23 -5.48
C LEU A 11 5.24 0.39 -6.43
N GLY A 12 4.94 0.43 -7.73
CA GLY A 12 5.75 -0.25 -8.74
C GLY A 12 7.20 0.21 -8.75
N GLN A 13 7.49 1.41 -8.25
CA GLN A 13 8.85 1.92 -8.14
C GLN A 13 9.71 1.15 -7.14
N TYR A 14 9.09 0.40 -6.24
CA TYR A 14 9.81 -0.45 -5.27
C TYR A 14 10.15 -1.84 -5.85
N GLU A 15 10.10 -2.00 -7.16
CA GLU A 15 10.42 -3.27 -7.83
C GLU A 15 9.40 -4.39 -7.50
N ALA A 16 8.17 -4.01 -7.15
CA ALA A 16 7.10 -4.99 -7.03
C ALA A 16 6.74 -5.48 -8.44
N ASP A 17 6.73 -6.80 -8.64
CA ASP A 17 6.52 -7.38 -9.97
C ASP A 17 5.18 -6.97 -10.57
N ARG A 18 4.14 -7.11 -9.81
CA ARG A 18 2.80 -6.81 -10.29
C ARG A 18 1.85 -6.65 -9.11
N ILE A 19 1.04 -5.58 -9.14
CA ILE A 19 -0.03 -5.37 -8.16
C ILE A 19 -1.37 -5.41 -8.90
N GLY A 20 -2.21 -6.38 -8.56
CA GLY A 20 -3.56 -6.50 -9.10
C GLY A 20 -4.54 -5.65 -8.29
N VAL A 21 -5.44 -4.93 -8.98
CA VAL A 21 -6.44 -4.09 -8.33
C VAL A 21 -7.53 -4.96 -7.72
N GLU A 22 -7.68 -4.87 -6.39
CA GLU A 22 -8.74 -5.52 -5.63
C GLU A 22 -8.84 -7.04 -5.86
N LYS A 23 -7.71 -7.68 -6.19
CA LYS A 23 -7.70 -9.10 -6.50
C LYS A 23 -6.34 -9.72 -6.17
N LEU A 24 -6.37 -10.74 -5.34
CA LEU A 24 -5.20 -11.56 -5.05
C LEU A 24 -5.28 -12.83 -5.92
N THR A 25 -4.25 -13.03 -6.75
CA THR A 25 -4.22 -14.19 -7.64
C THR A 25 -3.74 -15.43 -6.89
N SER A 26 -3.88 -16.61 -7.51
CA SER A 26 -3.41 -17.87 -6.95
C SER A 26 -1.96 -18.19 -7.29
N GLN A 27 -1.25 -17.28 -7.93
CA GLN A 27 0.17 -17.47 -8.25
C GLN A 27 1.02 -17.48 -6.98
N SER A 28 2.19 -18.11 -7.03
CA SER A 28 3.07 -18.27 -5.88
C SER A 28 3.56 -16.93 -5.31
N THR A 29 3.70 -15.92 -6.16
CA THR A 29 3.97 -14.56 -5.74
C THR A 29 2.95 -13.65 -6.40
N ALA A 30 2.11 -13.00 -5.61
CA ALA A 30 1.05 -12.14 -6.13
C ALA A 30 0.83 -10.97 -5.18
N TYR A 31 0.45 -9.84 -5.76
CA TYR A 31 0.19 -8.59 -5.03
C TYR A 31 -1.18 -8.07 -5.39
N SER A 32 -1.91 -7.55 -4.41
CA SER A 32 -3.15 -6.83 -4.67
C SER A 32 -3.26 -5.64 -3.72
N LEU A 33 -3.92 -4.60 -4.20
CA LEU A 33 -4.19 -3.41 -3.42
C LEU A 33 -5.68 -3.15 -3.42
N MET A 34 -6.25 -2.93 -2.24
CA MET A 34 -7.67 -2.69 -2.09
C MET A 34 -7.90 -1.50 -1.17
N LYS A 35 -8.83 -0.64 -1.53
CA LYS A 35 -9.21 0.46 -0.65
C LYS A 35 -9.99 -0.09 0.54
N ALA A 36 -9.54 0.23 1.75
CA ALA A 36 -10.28 -0.13 2.95
C ALA A 36 -11.55 0.70 3.06
N PRO A 37 -12.62 0.19 3.71
CA PRO A 37 -13.86 0.95 3.86
C PRO A 37 -13.73 2.18 4.74
N GLN A 38 -12.70 2.24 5.57
CA GLN A 38 -12.43 3.36 6.46
C GLN A 38 -11.92 4.54 5.66
N GLU A 39 -12.49 5.72 5.92
CA GLU A 39 -11.99 6.97 5.36
C GLU A 39 -12.32 8.09 6.33
N HIS A 40 -11.55 9.16 6.24
CA HIS A 40 -11.75 10.33 7.08
C HIS A 40 -11.68 11.57 6.22
N VAL A 41 -12.64 12.46 6.41
CA VAL A 41 -12.67 13.75 5.69
C VAL A 41 -12.73 14.85 6.74
N GLU A 42 -11.74 15.74 6.71
CA GLU A 42 -11.72 16.93 7.57
C GLU A 42 -12.12 18.12 6.71
N LYS A 43 -13.18 18.82 7.13
CA LYS A 43 -13.74 19.95 6.39
C LYS A 43 -13.44 21.24 7.12
N PHE A 44 -13.04 22.25 6.37
CA PHE A 44 -12.70 23.58 6.90
C PHE A 44 -13.74 24.60 6.44
N ILE A 45 -13.86 25.68 7.19
CA ILE A 45 -14.81 26.77 6.89
C ILE A 45 -14.57 27.35 5.50
N SER A 46 -13.30 27.37 5.05
CA SER A 46 -12.92 27.87 3.72
C SER A 46 -13.43 27.01 2.57
N GLY A 47 -14.01 25.86 2.85
CA GLY A 47 -14.42 24.87 1.83
C GLY A 47 -13.37 23.83 1.52
N LEU A 48 -12.17 23.95 2.08
CA LEU A 48 -11.11 22.98 1.92
C LEU A 48 -11.50 21.66 2.61
N GLU A 49 -11.24 20.54 1.94
CA GLU A 49 -11.43 19.21 2.51
C GLU A 49 -10.11 18.45 2.41
N ILE A 50 -9.71 17.85 3.54
CA ILE A 50 -8.55 16.96 3.59
C ILE A 50 -9.07 15.53 3.74
N HIS A 51 -8.75 14.68 2.80
CA HIS A 51 -9.18 13.28 2.78
C HIS A 51 -8.05 12.38 3.25
N THR A 52 -8.41 11.40 4.07
CA THR A 52 -7.48 10.32 4.47
C THR A 52 -8.11 9.01 4.09
N ASP A 53 -7.47 8.29 3.18
CA ASP A 53 -7.88 6.96 2.74
C ASP A 53 -6.86 5.93 3.19
N TYR A 54 -7.34 4.71 3.38
CA TYR A 54 -6.50 3.58 3.76
C TYR A 54 -6.56 2.53 2.67
N TYR A 55 -5.39 2.01 2.30
CA TYR A 55 -5.26 0.99 1.26
C TYR A 55 -4.57 -0.23 1.84
N GLU A 56 -5.18 -1.40 1.65
CA GLU A 56 -4.63 -2.66 2.11
C GLU A 56 -3.82 -3.29 1.00
N LEU A 57 -2.54 -3.48 1.25
CA LEU A 57 -1.65 -4.23 0.36
C LEU A 57 -1.57 -5.65 0.88
N MET A 58 -2.02 -6.59 0.06
CA MET A 58 -1.93 -8.02 0.36
C MET A 58 -0.89 -8.65 -0.54
N VAL A 59 -0.03 -9.46 0.05
CA VAL A 59 1.09 -10.08 -0.65
C VAL A 59 1.08 -11.57 -0.36
N ARG A 60 0.98 -12.40 -1.42
CA ARG A 60 1.16 -13.84 -1.31
C ARG A 60 2.54 -14.20 -1.83
N ARG A 61 3.30 -14.92 -1.03
CA ARG A 61 4.65 -15.34 -1.39
C ARG A 61 4.87 -16.79 -1.01
N ASP A 62 5.79 -17.46 -1.71
CA ASP A 62 6.22 -18.79 -1.35
C ASP A 62 6.85 -18.80 0.04
N ALA A 63 6.53 -19.82 0.83
CA ALA A 63 7.01 -19.96 2.19
C ALA A 63 7.23 -21.43 2.53
N THR A 64 7.93 -22.15 1.64
CA THR A 64 8.21 -23.58 1.80
C THR A 64 9.41 -23.84 2.71
N SER A 65 10.23 -22.80 2.96
CA SER A 65 11.42 -22.93 3.79
C SER A 65 11.53 -21.73 4.73
N GLU A 66 12.34 -21.89 5.78
CA GLU A 66 12.63 -20.80 6.70
C GLU A 66 13.34 -19.66 6.00
N ALA A 67 14.24 -19.95 5.06
CA ALA A 67 14.93 -18.95 4.29
C ALA A 67 13.95 -18.07 3.50
N GLU A 68 12.92 -18.68 2.90
CA GLU A 68 11.90 -17.94 2.18
C GLU A 68 11.08 -17.06 3.11
N ARG A 69 10.75 -17.53 4.31
CA ARG A 69 10.02 -16.74 5.30
C ARG A 69 10.82 -15.53 5.76
N ILE A 70 12.10 -15.71 5.98
CA ILE A 70 13.00 -14.61 6.34
C ILE A 70 13.06 -13.58 5.20
N SER A 71 13.21 -14.05 3.96
CA SER A 71 13.22 -13.19 2.77
C SER A 71 11.91 -12.41 2.62
N ASN A 72 10.77 -13.06 2.87
CA ASN A 72 9.47 -12.42 2.80
C ASN A 72 9.34 -11.28 3.81
N ASN A 73 9.78 -11.50 5.04
CA ASN A 73 9.74 -10.48 6.07
C ASN A 73 10.69 -9.32 5.75
N ALA A 74 11.86 -9.62 5.21
CA ALA A 74 12.81 -8.59 4.80
C ALA A 74 12.24 -7.71 3.68
N TRP A 75 11.56 -8.34 2.70
CA TRP A 75 10.89 -7.60 1.62
C TRP A 75 9.81 -6.67 2.18
N GLY A 76 9.00 -7.17 3.12
CA GLY A 76 7.92 -6.39 3.72
C GLY A 76 8.44 -5.23 4.56
N GLN A 77 9.47 -5.44 5.35
CA GLN A 77 10.11 -4.36 6.10
C GLN A 77 10.70 -3.32 5.16
N GLY A 78 11.31 -3.77 4.07
CA GLY A 78 11.90 -2.89 3.07
C GLY A 78 10.88 -1.98 2.43
N ILE A 79 9.74 -2.52 1.99
CA ILE A 79 8.69 -1.69 1.36
C ILE A 79 8.06 -0.74 2.38
N ALA A 80 7.85 -1.18 3.62
CA ALA A 80 7.31 -0.32 4.67
C ALA A 80 8.24 0.85 4.97
N GLU A 81 9.53 0.61 5.07
CA GLU A 81 10.52 1.66 5.26
C GLU A 81 10.60 2.61 4.07
N TRP A 82 10.51 2.06 2.86
CA TRP A 82 10.52 2.84 1.63
C TRP A 82 9.32 3.80 1.59
N ILE A 83 8.12 3.30 1.89
CA ILE A 83 6.91 4.12 1.94
C ILE A 83 7.03 5.20 3.02
N SER A 84 7.49 4.83 4.21
CA SER A 84 7.67 5.77 5.32
C SER A 84 8.66 6.87 4.97
N ARG A 85 9.76 6.52 4.30
CA ARG A 85 10.77 7.48 3.87
C ARG A 85 10.20 8.43 2.81
N LYS A 86 9.46 7.90 1.83
CA LYS A 86 8.78 8.73 0.82
C LYS A 86 7.82 9.73 1.48
N GLY A 87 7.12 9.28 2.50
CA GLY A 87 6.23 10.16 3.26
C GLY A 87 6.98 11.28 3.98
N ARG A 88 8.13 10.97 4.57
CA ARG A 88 8.94 11.97 5.30
C ARG A 88 9.61 12.98 4.36
N THR A 89 10.00 12.56 3.17
CA THR A 89 10.68 13.44 2.21
C THR A 89 9.73 14.18 1.29
N GLY A 90 8.43 13.87 1.34
CA GLY A 90 7.44 14.52 0.49
C GLY A 90 7.39 13.98 -0.93
N ASP A 91 7.98 12.82 -1.19
CA ASP A 91 7.97 12.16 -2.50
C ASP A 91 6.69 11.34 -2.67
N TYR A 92 5.55 12.03 -2.70
CA TYR A 92 4.24 11.42 -2.69
C TYR A 92 3.83 10.90 -4.06
N PRO A 93 2.85 9.96 -4.11
CA PRO A 93 2.22 9.59 -5.38
C PRO A 93 1.61 10.80 -6.07
N VAL A 94 1.67 10.81 -7.40
CA VAL A 94 1.01 11.84 -8.21
C VAL A 94 -0.42 11.36 -8.48
N LEU A 95 -1.41 12.13 -8.00
CA LEU A 95 -2.83 11.80 -8.15
C LEU A 95 -3.48 12.73 -9.17
N ASP A 96 -4.31 12.16 -10.06
CA ASP A 96 -5.04 12.98 -11.04
C ASP A 96 -6.16 13.75 -10.34
N GLY A 97 -6.12 15.08 -10.45
CA GLY A 97 -7.16 15.96 -9.89
C GLY A 97 -7.02 16.19 -8.39
N TYR A 98 -6.01 15.62 -7.75
CA TYR A 98 -5.77 15.75 -6.31
C TYR A 98 -4.31 16.02 -6.04
N VAL A 99 -4.04 16.59 -4.88
CA VAL A 99 -2.68 16.80 -4.39
C VAL A 99 -2.50 15.93 -3.15
N CYS A 100 -1.56 15.00 -3.23
CA CYS A 100 -1.21 14.16 -2.09
C CYS A 100 -0.39 14.99 -1.09
N THR A 101 -0.78 14.99 0.17
CA THR A 101 -0.13 15.77 1.22
C THR A 101 0.44 14.92 2.34
N GLY A 102 0.16 13.62 2.34
CA GLY A 102 0.70 12.72 3.34
C GLY A 102 0.68 11.27 2.89
N LEU A 103 1.64 10.51 3.38
CA LEU A 103 1.80 9.10 3.06
C LEU A 103 2.47 8.42 4.24
N GLY A 104 1.97 7.27 4.65
CA GLY A 104 2.56 6.52 5.74
C GLY A 104 1.98 5.12 5.87
N ILE A 105 2.44 4.42 6.89
CA ILE A 105 1.98 3.08 7.22
C ILE A 105 1.04 3.18 8.41
N SER A 106 -0.19 2.69 8.24
CA SER A 106 -1.18 2.65 9.32
C SER A 106 -1.10 1.34 10.09
N THR A 107 -1.00 0.22 9.37
CA THR A 107 -0.86 -1.10 9.98
C THR A 107 0.41 -1.75 9.45
N PRO A 108 1.30 -2.25 10.32
CA PRO A 108 2.56 -2.84 9.88
C PRO A 108 2.37 -4.07 9.01
N PHE A 109 3.38 -4.38 8.23
CA PHE A 109 3.45 -5.60 7.43
C PHE A 109 3.47 -6.80 8.36
N ALA A 110 2.50 -7.70 8.21
CA ALA A 110 2.35 -8.84 9.11
C ALA A 110 1.74 -10.03 8.39
N LEU A 111 2.08 -11.21 8.86
CA LEU A 111 1.50 -12.46 8.38
C LEU A 111 0.02 -12.53 8.77
N THR A 112 -0.86 -12.82 7.81
CA THR A 112 -2.28 -12.98 8.04
C THR A 112 -2.74 -14.43 7.94
N SER A 113 -2.11 -15.20 7.05
CA SER A 113 -2.41 -16.63 6.91
C SER A 113 -1.24 -17.34 6.26
N ALA A 114 -1.15 -18.66 6.47
CA ALA A 114 -0.11 -19.47 5.88
C ALA A 114 -0.63 -20.91 5.70
N ASP A 115 -0.16 -21.55 4.62
CA ASP A 115 -0.32 -22.98 4.44
C ASP A 115 1.06 -23.62 4.30
N SER A 116 1.13 -24.87 3.83
CA SER A 116 2.39 -25.60 3.73
C SER A 116 3.33 -25.02 2.67
N ASN A 117 2.82 -24.27 1.69
CA ASN A 117 3.58 -23.82 0.53
C ASN A 117 3.66 -22.31 0.38
N SER A 118 2.74 -21.57 0.97
CA SER A 118 2.69 -20.12 0.80
C SER A 118 2.25 -19.41 2.06
N ALA A 119 2.51 -18.10 2.08
CA ALA A 119 2.09 -17.22 3.16
C ALA A 119 1.48 -15.95 2.58
N VAL A 120 0.46 -15.43 3.24
CA VAL A 120 -0.20 -14.18 2.88
C VAL A 120 0.10 -13.14 3.96
N TYR A 121 0.60 -12.00 3.53
CA TYR A 121 0.92 -10.86 4.39
C TYR A 121 0.03 -9.69 4.04
N GLN A 122 -0.15 -8.79 4.98
CA GLN A 122 -0.98 -7.62 4.79
C GLN A 122 -0.36 -6.40 5.47
N MET A 123 -0.53 -5.25 4.84
CA MET A 123 -0.08 -3.97 5.36
C MET A 123 -1.10 -2.91 4.94
N THR A 124 -1.34 -1.93 5.81
CA THR A 124 -2.26 -0.83 5.50
C THR A 124 -1.47 0.45 5.29
N ILE A 125 -1.68 1.07 4.15
CA ILE A 125 -1.03 2.32 3.74
C ILE A 125 -2.04 3.45 3.92
N LYS A 126 -1.61 4.53 4.55
CA LYS A 126 -2.42 5.73 4.74
C LYS A 126 -2.01 6.77 3.70
N VAL A 127 -2.99 7.31 2.98
CA VAL A 127 -2.78 8.35 1.96
C VAL A 127 -3.65 9.53 2.29
N VAL A 128 -3.05 10.71 2.40
CA VAL A 128 -3.76 11.96 2.70
C VAL A 128 -3.70 12.86 1.47
N TYR A 129 -4.83 13.40 1.07
CA TYR A 129 -4.88 14.21 -0.14
C TYR A 129 -5.98 15.26 -0.04
N ARG A 130 -5.90 16.26 -0.90
CA ARG A 130 -6.91 17.29 -1.07
C ARG A 130 -7.19 17.48 -2.55
N LYS A 131 -8.35 18.05 -2.86
CA LYS A 131 -8.71 18.35 -4.24
C LYS A 131 -7.81 19.44 -4.78
N GLU A 132 -7.37 19.29 -6.02
CA GLU A 132 -6.60 20.29 -6.73
C GLU A 132 -7.53 21.43 -7.15
N ASN A 133 -7.11 22.67 -6.90
CA ASN A 133 -7.88 23.85 -7.30
C ASN A 133 -7.53 24.30 -8.70
#